data_6f59b40b464d6899005b43a49b1f59b0
#
_entry.id   6f59b40b464d6899005b43a49b1f59b0
#
_cell.length_a   1.000
_cell.length_b   1.000
_cell.length_c   1.000
_cell.angle_alpha   90.00
_cell.angle_beta   90.00
_cell.angle_gamma   90.00
#
_symmetry.space_group_name_H-M   'P 1'
#
loop_
_entity.id
_entity.type
_entity.pdbx_description
1 polymer ?
#
loop_
_entity_poly.entity_id
_entity_poly.type
_entity_poly.pdbx_seq_one_letter_code
_entity_poly.pdbx_strand_id
1 'polypeptide(L)'
;MHNDLWQSYHPNGVPKQGEGLTRKDLTKDTIVAAAHVWLWRRSSDGGCDILLQRRADQVKNWPGYWDISAAGHVSFGETPLDAALREAQEEIGMTLDTSRVKFIGSLPKRKSAYSEFHFVYIYEYHGEPLDMVDGEAAALRWVPYDTFRQMIEQPEDVMLVPHQPLYFALLMEELGRISRES
;
A
#
# COMPACT_ATOMS: atom_id res chain seq x y z
N MET A 1 19.83 8.84 1.04
CA MET A 1 19.34 9.90 0.15
C MET A 1 18.39 9.20 -0.80
N HIS A 2 17.08 9.35 -0.54
CA HIS A 2 16.10 8.81 -1.45
C HIS A 2 16.26 9.45 -2.82
N ASN A 3 16.21 8.64 -3.83
CA ASN A 3 16.14 9.10 -5.20
C ASN A 3 14.70 9.62 -5.40
N ASP A 4 14.49 10.94 -5.22
CA ASP A 4 13.17 11.59 -5.38
C ASP A 4 12.63 11.51 -6.83
N LEU A 5 13.20 10.62 -7.64
CA LEU A 5 12.85 10.40 -9.03
C LEU A 5 11.92 9.20 -9.15
N TRP A 6 10.74 9.41 -9.72
CA TRP A 6 9.74 8.37 -9.91
C TRP A 6 9.82 7.74 -11.29
N GLN A 7 9.53 6.44 -11.35
CA GLN A 7 9.41 5.71 -12.61
C GLN A 7 8.09 6.08 -13.30
N SER A 8 8.18 6.48 -14.58
CA SER A 8 7.01 6.71 -15.42
C SER A 8 6.66 5.46 -16.24
N TYR A 9 5.38 5.37 -16.62
CA TYR A 9 4.82 4.20 -17.29
C TYR A 9 4.05 4.59 -18.56
N HIS A 10 3.98 3.65 -19.50
CA HIS A 10 3.02 3.68 -20.60
C HIS A 10 1.61 3.28 -20.10
N PRO A 11 0.52 3.64 -20.85
CA PRO A 11 -0.84 3.25 -20.46
C PRO A 11 -1.09 1.74 -20.30
N ASN A 12 -0.26 0.91 -20.94
CA ASN A 12 -0.28 -0.56 -20.82
C ASN A 12 0.51 -1.10 -19.61
N GLY A 13 1.02 -0.23 -18.73
CA GLY A 13 1.77 -0.62 -17.53
C GLY A 13 3.25 -0.96 -17.76
N VAL A 14 3.77 -0.77 -18.98
CA VAL A 14 5.20 -0.97 -19.26
C VAL A 14 5.98 0.27 -18.78
N PRO A 15 7.09 0.11 -18.01
CA PRO A 15 7.94 1.22 -17.61
C PRO A 15 8.52 1.93 -18.84
N LYS A 16 8.51 3.28 -18.81
CA LYS A 16 9.16 4.07 -19.84
C LYS A 16 10.67 4.07 -19.64
N GLN A 17 11.40 3.98 -20.75
CA GLN A 17 12.84 4.23 -20.77
C GLN A 17 13.11 5.72 -20.70
N GLY A 18 14.26 6.14 -20.13
CA GLY A 18 14.67 7.52 -20.07
C GLY A 18 15.11 7.96 -18.68
N GLU A 19 14.69 9.14 -18.27
CA GLU A 19 15.05 9.71 -16.97
C GLU A 19 13.87 9.61 -15.99
N GLY A 20 14.18 9.51 -14.70
CA GLY A 20 13.18 9.57 -13.64
C GLY A 20 12.55 10.96 -13.55
N LEU A 21 11.32 11.03 -13.04
CA LEU A 21 10.54 12.25 -12.90
C LEU A 21 10.51 12.73 -11.46
N THR A 22 10.73 14.03 -11.25
CA THR A 22 10.41 14.65 -9.97
C THR A 22 8.91 14.97 -9.88
N ARG A 23 8.41 15.27 -8.69
CA ARG A 23 7.02 15.69 -8.49
C ARG A 23 6.63 16.93 -9.33
N LYS A 24 7.61 17.78 -9.69
CA LYS A 24 7.38 19.00 -10.51
C LYS A 24 7.19 18.70 -11.99
N ASP A 25 7.69 17.55 -12.44
CA ASP A 25 7.63 17.12 -13.85
C ASP A 25 6.29 16.43 -14.19
N LEU A 26 5.44 16.19 -13.18
CA LEU A 26 4.19 15.48 -13.36
C LEU A 26 3.16 16.34 -14.07
N THR A 27 2.55 15.76 -15.11
CA THR A 27 1.49 16.36 -15.91
C THR A 27 0.27 15.43 -16.00
N LYS A 28 -0.84 15.90 -16.55
CA LYS A 28 -2.05 15.08 -16.73
C LYS A 28 -1.83 13.83 -17.59
N ASP A 29 -0.83 13.85 -18.45
CA ASP A 29 -0.45 12.72 -19.32
C ASP A 29 0.61 11.82 -18.68
N THR A 30 1.11 12.18 -17.50
CA THR A 30 2.07 11.39 -16.77
C THR A 30 1.37 10.24 -16.06
N ILE A 31 1.94 9.04 -16.16
CA ILE A 31 1.54 7.88 -15.40
C ILE A 31 2.76 7.42 -14.60
N VAL A 32 2.62 7.38 -13.28
CA VAL A 32 3.60 6.82 -12.34
C VAL A 32 3.01 5.58 -11.65
N ALA A 33 3.71 5.00 -10.68
CA ALA A 33 3.20 3.88 -9.92
C ALA A 33 3.50 4.02 -8.43
N ALA A 34 2.66 3.38 -7.62
CA ALA A 34 2.89 3.15 -6.21
C ALA A 34 2.74 1.65 -5.89
N ALA A 35 3.57 1.16 -5.00
CA ALA A 35 3.45 -0.18 -4.43
C ALA A 35 2.71 -0.08 -3.10
N HIS A 36 1.72 -0.93 -2.90
CA HIS A 36 0.88 -1.00 -1.71
C HIS A 36 1.03 -2.38 -1.10
N VAL A 37 1.42 -2.46 0.17
CA VAL A 37 1.63 -3.71 0.89
C VAL A 37 0.65 -3.81 2.05
N TRP A 38 -0.20 -4.83 2.02
CA TRP A 38 -1.13 -5.16 3.08
C TRP A 38 -0.59 -6.37 3.85
N LEU A 39 -0.22 -6.16 5.11
CA LEU A 39 0.16 -7.25 6.00
C LEU A 39 -1.10 -7.86 6.60
N TRP A 40 -1.12 -9.17 6.64
CA TRP A 40 -2.16 -9.94 7.31
C TRP A 40 -1.53 -11.07 8.14
N ARG A 41 -2.25 -11.51 9.17
CA ARG A 41 -1.84 -12.66 10.00
C ARG A 41 -3.03 -13.54 10.31
N ARG A 42 -2.79 -14.79 10.66
CA ARG A 42 -3.82 -15.66 11.22
C ARG A 42 -4.31 -15.11 12.54
N SER A 43 -5.62 -15.08 12.72
CA SER A 43 -6.23 -14.70 13.99
C SER A 43 -6.37 -15.92 14.92
N SER A 44 -6.30 -15.70 16.23
CA SER A 44 -6.37 -16.79 17.23
C SER A 44 -7.75 -17.44 17.34
N ASP A 45 -8.79 -16.77 16.87
CA ASP A 45 -10.20 -17.22 16.88
C ASP A 45 -10.66 -17.74 15.50
N GLY A 46 -9.73 -17.94 14.57
CA GLY A 46 -9.98 -18.24 13.16
C GLY A 46 -10.11 -16.99 12.32
N GLY A 47 -9.86 -17.11 11.01
CA GLY A 47 -9.86 -15.97 10.10
C GLY A 47 -8.52 -15.25 10.03
N CYS A 48 -8.54 -13.95 9.72
CA CYS A 48 -7.32 -13.16 9.65
C CYS A 48 -7.49 -11.74 10.22
N ASP A 49 -6.38 -11.19 10.71
CA ASP A 49 -6.25 -9.78 11.05
C ASP A 49 -5.42 -9.06 9.99
N ILE A 50 -5.73 -7.79 9.74
CA ILE A 50 -5.04 -6.90 8.79
C ILE A 50 -4.31 -5.83 9.56
N LEU A 51 -3.05 -5.55 9.21
CA LEU A 51 -2.30 -4.44 9.80
C LEU A 51 -2.65 -3.15 9.09
N LEU A 52 -3.09 -2.17 9.87
CA LEU A 52 -3.25 -0.79 9.42
C LEU A 52 -2.19 0.09 10.06
N GLN A 53 -1.71 1.10 9.33
CA GLN A 53 -0.95 2.19 9.91
C GLN A 53 -1.85 3.44 10.05
N ARG A 54 -1.70 4.16 11.16
CA ARG A 54 -2.28 5.49 11.32
C ARG A 54 -1.28 6.52 10.81
N ARG A 55 -1.67 7.29 9.84
CA ARG A 55 -0.84 8.37 9.27
C ARG A 55 -0.57 9.42 10.34
N ALA A 56 0.66 9.91 10.39
CA ALA A 56 1.04 10.95 11.34
C ALA A 56 0.29 12.26 11.09
N ASP A 57 0.13 13.09 12.14
CA ASP A 57 -0.68 14.31 12.05
C ASP A 57 0.02 15.41 11.20
N GLN A 58 1.33 15.32 10.98
CA GLN A 58 2.12 16.26 10.18
C GLN A 58 2.17 15.94 8.69
N VAL A 59 1.69 14.78 8.23
CA VAL A 59 1.70 14.45 6.80
C VAL A 59 0.67 15.28 6.03
N LYS A 60 1.00 15.61 4.77
CA LYS A 60 0.18 16.50 3.95
C LYS A 60 -1.19 15.93 3.59
N ASN A 61 -1.26 14.63 3.32
CA ASN A 61 -2.47 13.97 2.83
C ASN A 61 -3.02 13.03 3.90
N TRP A 62 -4.31 13.16 4.20
CA TRP A 62 -5.02 12.29 5.14
C TRP A 62 -4.35 12.17 6.53
N PRO A 63 -3.96 13.29 7.21
CA PRO A 63 -3.35 13.24 8.54
C PRO A 63 -4.31 12.56 9.52
N GLY A 64 -3.77 11.64 10.33
CA GLY A 64 -4.53 10.92 11.36
C GLY A 64 -5.43 9.80 10.86
N TYR A 65 -5.53 9.57 9.55
CA TYR A 65 -6.34 8.49 8.96
C TYR A 65 -5.60 7.15 9.06
N TRP A 66 -6.37 6.07 9.16
CA TRP A 66 -5.88 4.72 8.98
C TRP A 66 -5.69 4.40 7.50
N ASP A 67 -4.63 3.71 7.18
CA ASP A 67 -4.19 3.45 5.80
C ASP A 67 -3.56 2.05 5.68
N ILE A 68 -3.06 1.75 4.50
CA ILE A 68 -2.31 0.55 4.12
C ILE A 68 -1.16 0.31 5.11
N SER A 69 -0.72 -0.96 5.26
CA SER A 69 0.41 -1.28 6.17
C SER A 69 1.70 -0.56 5.78
N ALA A 70 2.03 -0.52 4.48
CA ALA A 70 3.12 0.29 3.92
C ALA A 70 2.84 0.61 2.45
N ALA A 71 3.19 1.82 2.00
CA ALA A 71 2.94 2.23 0.62
C ALA A 71 3.78 3.42 0.16
N GLY A 72 4.36 3.32 -1.03
CA GLY A 72 5.06 4.45 -1.64
C GLY A 72 5.28 4.33 -3.13
N HIS A 73 5.85 5.37 -3.71
CA HIS A 73 6.06 5.44 -5.15
C HIS A 73 7.20 4.53 -5.60
N VAL A 74 7.06 4.00 -6.82
CA VAL A 74 8.12 3.25 -7.48
C VAL A 74 9.18 4.23 -7.96
N SER A 75 10.39 4.14 -7.40
CA SER A 75 11.52 4.97 -7.79
C SER A 75 12.04 4.59 -9.18
N PHE A 76 12.68 5.54 -9.84
CA PHE A 76 13.27 5.29 -11.17
C PHE A 76 14.27 4.14 -11.12
N GLY A 77 14.06 3.15 -11.98
CA GLY A 77 14.88 1.95 -12.06
C GLY A 77 14.46 0.81 -11.13
N GLU A 78 13.48 1.05 -10.23
CA GLU A 78 12.88 0.00 -9.41
C GLU A 78 11.76 -0.75 -10.15
N THR A 79 11.57 -2.01 -9.80
CA THR A 79 10.30 -2.70 -10.06
C THR A 79 9.26 -2.37 -8.97
N PRO A 80 7.96 -2.55 -9.21
CA PRO A 80 6.95 -2.38 -8.17
C PRO A 80 7.16 -3.28 -6.94
N LEU A 81 7.77 -4.46 -7.12
CA LEU A 81 8.13 -5.34 -6.00
C LEU A 81 9.30 -4.76 -5.19
N ASP A 82 10.34 -4.24 -5.84
CA ASP A 82 11.46 -3.59 -5.13
C ASP A 82 10.96 -2.41 -4.28
N ALA A 83 10.06 -1.59 -4.83
CA ALA A 83 9.42 -0.50 -4.09
C ALA A 83 8.62 -1.03 -2.88
N ALA A 84 7.85 -2.12 -3.04
CA ALA A 84 7.11 -2.74 -1.94
C ALA A 84 8.03 -3.18 -0.80
N LEU A 85 9.17 -3.81 -1.13
CA LEU A 85 10.16 -4.26 -0.15
C LEU A 85 10.81 -3.08 0.58
N ARG A 86 11.18 -2.05 -0.16
CA ARG A 86 11.80 -0.83 0.39
C ARG A 86 10.85 -0.09 1.31
N GLU A 87 9.60 0.18 0.87
CA GLU A 87 8.62 0.93 1.66
C GLU A 87 8.26 0.20 2.96
N ALA A 88 8.13 -1.14 2.94
CA ALA A 88 7.92 -1.92 4.16
C ALA A 88 9.10 -1.77 5.15
N GLN A 89 10.34 -1.73 4.65
CA GLN A 89 11.50 -1.50 5.50
C GLN A 89 11.57 -0.06 6.05
N GLU A 90 11.18 0.93 5.25
CA GLU A 90 11.28 2.34 5.59
C GLU A 90 10.18 2.80 6.53
N GLU A 91 8.93 2.42 6.28
CA GLU A 91 7.77 2.86 7.07
C GLU A 91 7.56 2.02 8.33
N ILE A 92 7.67 0.70 8.23
CA ILE A 92 7.33 -0.24 9.32
C ILE A 92 8.49 -1.12 9.78
N GLY A 93 9.73 -0.81 9.36
CA GLY A 93 10.95 -1.48 9.83
C GLY A 93 11.09 -2.93 9.42
N MET A 94 10.29 -3.41 8.45
CA MET A 94 10.14 -4.82 8.17
C MET A 94 10.82 -5.25 6.87
N THR A 95 11.76 -6.19 6.96
CA THR A 95 12.31 -6.88 5.78
C THR A 95 11.37 -8.00 5.36
N LEU A 96 10.73 -7.85 4.20
CA LEU A 96 9.81 -8.86 3.68
C LEU A 96 10.55 -10.05 3.05
N ASP A 97 10.12 -11.27 3.36
CA ASP A 97 10.51 -12.46 2.63
C ASP A 97 9.74 -12.52 1.29
N THR A 98 10.46 -12.37 0.18
CA THR A 98 9.85 -12.33 -1.17
C THR A 98 9.04 -13.57 -1.52
N SER A 99 9.35 -14.73 -0.91
CA SER A 99 8.58 -15.97 -1.13
C SER A 99 7.17 -15.92 -0.56
N ARG A 100 6.90 -15.00 0.39
CA ARG A 100 5.59 -14.77 1.01
C ARG A 100 4.86 -13.54 0.49
N VAL A 101 5.52 -12.72 -0.34
CA VAL A 101 4.88 -11.57 -0.99
C VAL A 101 4.01 -12.05 -2.15
N LYS A 102 2.71 -11.81 -2.08
CA LYS A 102 1.78 -12.15 -3.15
C LYS A 102 1.27 -10.90 -3.85
N PHE A 103 1.52 -10.78 -5.14
CA PHE A 103 0.88 -9.77 -5.99
C PHE A 103 -0.57 -10.17 -6.25
N ILE A 104 -1.52 -9.26 -5.98
CA ILE A 104 -2.95 -9.53 -6.19
C ILE A 104 -3.56 -8.73 -7.33
N GLY A 105 -2.89 -7.68 -7.81
CA GLY A 105 -3.33 -6.93 -8.98
C GLY A 105 -2.78 -5.52 -9.06
N SER A 106 -2.99 -4.88 -10.21
CA SER A 106 -2.70 -3.46 -10.40
C SER A 106 -3.93 -2.71 -10.86
N LEU A 107 -4.15 -1.52 -10.33
CA LEU A 107 -5.33 -0.72 -10.57
C LEU A 107 -4.94 0.71 -10.93
N PRO A 108 -5.47 1.27 -12.04
CA PRO A 108 -5.22 2.66 -12.37
C PRO A 108 -6.03 3.60 -11.47
N LYS A 109 -5.41 4.66 -11.01
CA LYS A 109 -6.04 5.76 -10.29
C LYS A 109 -5.76 7.08 -10.98
N ARG A 110 -6.80 7.82 -11.33
CA ARG A 110 -6.67 9.20 -11.79
C ARG A 110 -6.56 10.14 -10.61
N LYS A 111 -5.54 10.99 -10.63
CA LYS A 111 -5.39 12.15 -9.75
C LYS A 111 -5.62 13.43 -10.57
N SER A 112 -5.78 14.56 -9.91
CA SER A 112 -6.01 15.85 -10.60
C SER A 112 -4.85 16.28 -11.51
N ALA A 113 -3.61 15.95 -11.12
CA ALA A 113 -2.40 16.38 -11.81
C ALA A 113 -1.74 15.30 -12.67
N TYR A 114 -1.99 14.02 -12.41
CA TYR A 114 -1.37 12.87 -13.11
C TYR A 114 -2.20 11.61 -12.89
N SER A 115 -1.79 10.50 -13.48
CA SER A 115 -2.37 9.17 -13.21
C SER A 115 -1.36 8.27 -12.50
N GLU A 116 -1.84 7.25 -11.82
CA GLU A 116 -1.01 6.35 -11.04
C GLU A 116 -1.51 4.91 -11.16
N PHE A 117 -0.61 3.94 -11.30
CA PHE A 117 -0.93 2.54 -11.08
C PHE A 117 -0.66 2.18 -9.63
N HIS A 118 -1.61 1.55 -8.96
CA HIS A 118 -1.42 0.94 -7.65
C HIS A 118 -1.14 -0.54 -7.83
N PHE A 119 0.09 -0.98 -7.59
CA PHE A 119 0.47 -2.38 -7.53
C PHE A 119 0.23 -2.89 -6.12
N VAL A 120 -0.74 -3.81 -5.97
CA VAL A 120 -1.23 -4.25 -4.67
C VAL A 120 -0.65 -5.61 -4.33
N TYR A 121 0.00 -5.68 -3.18
CA TYR A 121 0.61 -6.88 -2.61
C TYR A 121 -0.02 -7.18 -1.26
N ILE A 122 -0.08 -8.46 -0.94
CA ILE A 122 -0.36 -8.94 0.42
C ILE A 122 0.83 -9.74 0.94
N TYR A 123 1.03 -9.73 2.25
CA TYR A 123 2.11 -10.43 2.92
C TYR A 123 1.61 -11.10 4.20
N GLU A 124 1.89 -12.41 4.34
CA GLU A 124 1.58 -13.15 5.55
C GLU A 124 2.63 -12.86 6.63
N TYR A 125 2.20 -12.23 7.72
CA TYR A 125 3.04 -11.88 8.86
C TYR A 125 3.13 -13.04 9.85
N HIS A 126 4.35 -13.43 10.25
CA HIS A 126 4.63 -14.54 11.15
C HIS A 126 5.29 -14.12 12.48
N GLY A 127 5.20 -12.85 12.87
CA GLY A 127 5.74 -12.35 14.12
C GLY A 127 7.08 -11.64 14.00
N GLU A 128 7.46 -11.19 12.81
CA GLU A 128 8.64 -10.38 12.56
C GLU A 128 8.55 -9.04 13.32
N PRO A 129 9.68 -8.44 13.72
CA PRO A 129 9.67 -7.12 14.35
C PRO A 129 8.98 -6.07 13.46
N LEU A 130 8.16 -5.22 14.07
CA LEU A 130 7.52 -4.06 13.46
C LEU A 130 7.92 -2.82 14.24
N ASP A 131 8.27 -1.75 13.54
CA ASP A 131 8.62 -0.46 14.13
C ASP A 131 8.17 0.66 13.19
N MET A 132 7.88 1.83 13.74
CA MET A 132 7.58 3.04 12.96
C MET A 132 8.86 3.84 12.77
N VAL A 133 9.45 3.79 11.57
CA VAL A 133 10.83 4.21 11.35
C VAL A 133 10.97 5.66 10.84
N ASP A 134 10.16 6.04 9.86
CA ASP A 134 10.34 7.31 9.14
C ASP A 134 9.53 8.49 9.69
N GLY A 135 8.65 8.24 10.65
CA GLY A 135 7.77 9.26 11.24
C GLY A 135 6.55 9.61 10.37
N GLU A 136 6.30 8.91 9.28
CA GLU A 136 5.07 9.04 8.49
C GLU A 136 3.89 8.31 9.14
N ALA A 137 4.18 7.25 9.90
CA ALA A 137 3.23 6.51 10.72
C ALA A 137 3.24 6.98 12.18
N ALA A 138 2.06 7.15 12.78
CA ALA A 138 1.89 7.49 14.20
C ALA A 138 1.47 6.29 15.06
N ALA A 139 0.91 5.24 14.46
CA ALA A 139 0.51 4.01 15.15
C ALA A 139 0.34 2.86 14.15
N LEU A 140 0.51 1.63 14.65
CA LEU A 140 0.18 0.40 13.96
C LEU A 140 -0.93 -0.32 14.72
N ARG A 141 -1.88 -0.94 14.01
CA ARG A 141 -3.00 -1.64 14.61
C ARG A 141 -3.41 -2.85 13.78
N TRP A 142 -3.48 -4.02 14.41
CA TRP A 142 -4.12 -5.18 13.85
C TRP A 142 -5.64 -5.08 13.99
N VAL A 143 -6.35 -5.34 12.90
CA VAL A 143 -7.81 -5.23 12.82
C VAL A 143 -8.37 -6.54 12.27
N PRO A 144 -9.34 -7.17 12.97
CA PRO A 144 -10.01 -8.38 12.46
C PRO A 144 -10.66 -8.13 11.09
N TYR A 145 -10.68 -9.14 10.23
CA TYR A 145 -11.24 -9.07 8.87
C TYR A 145 -12.64 -8.47 8.81
N ASP A 146 -13.56 -8.91 9.69
CA ASP A 146 -14.92 -8.38 9.70
C ASP A 146 -14.99 -6.92 10.14
N THR A 147 -14.14 -6.51 11.07
CA THR A 147 -14.01 -5.10 11.48
C THR A 147 -13.45 -4.27 10.32
N PHE A 148 -12.42 -4.75 9.63
CA PHE A 148 -11.87 -4.05 8.47
C PHE A 148 -12.90 -3.90 7.35
N ARG A 149 -13.71 -4.93 7.09
CA ARG A 149 -14.83 -4.85 6.15
C ARG A 149 -15.82 -3.75 6.52
N GLN A 150 -16.22 -3.66 7.79
CA GLN A 150 -17.10 -2.57 8.27
C GLN A 150 -16.45 -1.19 8.12
N MET A 151 -15.14 -1.07 8.37
CA MET A 151 -14.41 0.19 8.15
C MET A 151 -14.43 0.62 6.68
N ILE A 152 -14.38 -0.31 5.73
CA ILE A 152 -14.49 -0.01 4.28
C ILE A 152 -15.90 0.46 3.92
N GLU A 153 -16.94 -0.10 4.54
CA GLU A 153 -18.34 0.29 4.30
C GLU A 153 -18.67 1.68 4.87
N GLN A 154 -17.99 2.09 5.95
CA GLN A 154 -18.19 3.37 6.64
C GLN A 154 -16.84 4.07 6.93
N PRO A 155 -16.09 4.45 5.88
CA PRO A 155 -14.72 4.92 6.03
C PRO A 155 -14.61 6.27 6.75
N GLU A 156 -15.63 7.12 6.69
CA GLU A 156 -15.63 8.44 7.34
C GLU A 156 -15.75 8.31 8.87
N ASP A 157 -16.54 7.35 9.36
CA ASP A 157 -16.76 7.13 10.79
C ASP A 157 -15.48 6.66 11.52
N VAL A 158 -14.57 6.02 10.79
CA VAL A 158 -13.33 5.46 11.33
C VAL A 158 -12.06 6.10 10.79
N MET A 159 -12.21 7.17 9.99
CA MET A 159 -11.10 7.88 9.35
C MET A 159 -10.19 6.92 8.55
N LEU A 160 -10.76 6.07 7.71
CA LEU A 160 -10.02 5.21 6.78
C LEU A 160 -9.74 5.97 5.48
N VAL A 161 -8.49 5.93 4.98
CA VAL A 161 -8.15 6.53 3.68
C VAL A 161 -8.98 5.88 2.57
N PRO A 162 -9.74 6.68 1.79
CA PRO A 162 -10.62 6.13 0.77
C PRO A 162 -9.84 5.67 -0.45
N HIS A 163 -10.05 4.41 -0.83
CA HIS A 163 -9.64 3.87 -2.12
C HIS A 163 -10.85 3.65 -3.04
N GLN A 164 -10.56 3.37 -4.32
CA GLN A 164 -11.63 3.08 -5.28
C GLN A 164 -12.37 1.79 -4.88
N PRO A 165 -13.69 1.67 -5.16
CA PRO A 165 -14.45 0.46 -4.83
C PRO A 165 -13.82 -0.82 -5.39
N LEU A 166 -13.29 -0.77 -6.64
CA LEU A 166 -12.62 -1.92 -7.25
C LEU A 166 -11.33 -2.32 -6.52
N TYR A 167 -10.62 -1.35 -5.92
CA TYR A 167 -9.43 -1.61 -5.11
C TYR A 167 -9.78 -2.45 -3.88
N PHE A 168 -10.78 -2.01 -3.13
CA PHE A 168 -11.23 -2.74 -1.95
C PHE A 168 -11.88 -4.09 -2.33
N ALA A 169 -12.60 -4.17 -3.45
CA ALA A 169 -13.16 -5.44 -3.93
C ALA A 169 -12.07 -6.47 -4.18
N LEU A 170 -10.99 -6.09 -4.89
CA LEU A 170 -9.83 -6.96 -5.13
C LEU A 170 -9.17 -7.43 -3.83
N LEU A 171 -8.93 -6.51 -2.90
CA LEU A 171 -8.30 -6.82 -1.60
C LEU A 171 -9.18 -7.74 -0.76
N MET A 172 -10.48 -7.43 -0.66
CA MET A 172 -11.42 -8.19 0.16
C MET A 172 -11.75 -9.57 -0.40
N GLU A 173 -11.69 -9.75 -1.72
CA GLU A 173 -11.79 -11.08 -2.35
C GLU A 173 -10.66 -11.99 -1.85
N GLU A 174 -9.42 -11.51 -1.91
CA GLU A 174 -8.26 -12.29 -1.48
C GLU A 174 -8.22 -12.52 0.03
N LEU A 175 -8.42 -11.49 0.86
CA LEU A 175 -8.47 -11.61 2.31
C LEU A 175 -9.65 -12.49 2.78
N GLY A 176 -10.79 -12.41 2.11
CA GLY A 176 -11.95 -13.26 2.39
C GLY A 176 -11.72 -14.73 2.05
N ARG A 177 -10.91 -15.03 1.02
CA ARG A 177 -10.46 -16.39 0.73
C ARG A 177 -9.57 -16.91 1.86
N ILE A 178 -8.56 -16.13 2.27
CA ILE A 178 -7.65 -16.45 3.37
C ILE A 178 -8.42 -16.68 4.67
N SER A 179 -9.37 -15.81 4.99
CA SER A 179 -10.16 -15.90 6.23
C SER A 179 -11.02 -17.16 6.30
N ARG A 180 -11.44 -17.74 5.16
CA ARG A 180 -12.23 -18.99 5.13
C ARG A 180 -11.39 -20.27 5.12
N GLU A 181 -10.13 -20.19 4.73
CA GLU A 181 -9.19 -21.31 4.69
C GLU A 181 -8.49 -21.55 6.04
N SER A 182 -8.92 -20.84 7.08
CA SER A 182 -8.31 -20.82 8.43
C SER A 182 -8.99 -21.80 9.37
#